data_78ca5a9bd4aab20b1d7a7c44499e2806
#
_entry.id   78ca5a9bd4aab20b1d7a7c44499e2806
#
_cell.length_a   1.000
_cell.length_b   1.000
_cell.length_c   1.000
_cell.angle_alpha   90.00
_cell.angle_beta   90.00
_cell.angle_gamma   90.00
#
_symmetry.space_group_name_H-M   'P 1'
#
loop_
_entity.id
_entity.type
_entity.pdbx_description
1 polymer ?
#
loop_
_entity_poly.entity_id
_entity_poly.type
_entity_poly.pdbx_seq_one_letter_code
_entity_poly.pdbx_strand_id
1 'polypeptide(L)'
;QEKLIEIKNLKTFFNTEAGIAKAVNDVSFNIFKGEVLGIVGESGSGKSVTSMSINRLIPNPPGEIVDGEVLFNGKDLLKLSYEEMCEIRGRDISMIFQEPMTSLNPVLKIKSQMNEILIKHKGLTDDEATLKSIEMLHKVGIPEPERRLYDYAHQFSGGMRQRIMIAMALQCNPALLIADEPTTALDVTIQAQILDLMMDLKDSRDDSAILLITHDLAVIAETCDRVIVMYGGVIQEVATIFDLFKNPMSPYTKALMESIPKMDHSTKRLKALKGMVPSILELGNECKLCSRFEPEECACEGTKIEPELIEVNPGHFARINKNLIK
;
A
#
# COMPACT_ATOMS: atom_id res chain seq x y z
N GLN A 1 11.14 -18.42 -4.13
CA GLN A 1 9.77 -17.99 -3.82
C GLN A 1 9.00 -17.75 -5.11
N GLU A 2 7.74 -18.17 -5.15
CA GLU A 2 6.86 -17.99 -6.31
C GLU A 2 6.26 -16.58 -6.31
N LYS A 3 6.34 -15.88 -7.45
CA LYS A 3 5.79 -14.53 -7.58
C LYS A 3 4.28 -14.58 -7.74
N LEU A 4 3.56 -13.82 -6.92
CA LEU A 4 2.13 -13.57 -7.07
C LEU A 4 1.89 -12.37 -7.98
N ILE A 5 2.62 -11.26 -7.70
CA ILE A 5 2.63 -10.05 -8.52
C ILE A 5 4.06 -9.75 -8.97
N GLU A 6 4.22 -9.35 -10.22
CA GLU A 6 5.46 -8.78 -10.74
C GLU A 6 5.16 -7.45 -11.42
N ILE A 7 5.76 -6.38 -10.93
CA ILE A 7 5.63 -5.03 -11.48
C ILE A 7 6.95 -4.68 -12.15
N LYS A 8 6.87 -4.21 -13.41
CA LYS A 8 8.04 -3.86 -14.23
C LYS A 8 7.86 -2.47 -14.82
N ASN A 9 8.80 -1.59 -14.51
CA ASN A 9 8.93 -0.23 -15.08
C ASN A 9 7.63 0.59 -15.07
N LEU A 10 6.82 0.41 -14.02
CA LEU A 10 5.52 1.06 -13.89
C LEU A 10 5.67 2.58 -13.85
N LYS A 11 4.91 3.26 -14.72
CA LYS A 11 4.84 4.74 -14.76
C LYS A 11 3.38 5.17 -14.75
N THR A 12 3.02 5.98 -13.77
CA THR A 12 1.69 6.58 -13.63
C THR A 12 1.82 8.08 -13.45
N PHE A 13 1.28 8.82 -14.39
CA PHE A 13 1.40 10.28 -14.47
C PHE A 13 0.02 10.92 -14.38
N PHE A 14 -0.01 12.17 -13.91
CA PHE A 14 -1.22 12.99 -13.86
C PHE A 14 -1.01 14.27 -14.67
N ASN A 15 -1.93 14.52 -15.60
CA ASN A 15 -1.96 15.76 -16.37
C ASN A 15 -2.69 16.83 -15.56
N THR A 16 -1.95 17.85 -15.10
CA THR A 16 -2.47 18.96 -14.32
C THR A 16 -2.29 20.27 -15.07
N GLU A 17 -3.01 21.32 -14.66
CA GLU A 17 -2.83 22.67 -15.25
C GLU A 17 -1.40 23.20 -15.07
N ALA A 18 -0.70 22.78 -14.02
CA ALA A 18 0.68 23.17 -13.73
C ALA A 18 1.75 22.30 -14.41
N GLY A 19 1.34 21.23 -15.14
CA GLY A 19 2.24 20.32 -15.83
C GLY A 19 1.98 18.85 -15.52
N ILE A 20 2.89 17.98 -15.94
CA ILE A 20 2.80 16.53 -15.76
C ILE A 20 3.42 16.14 -14.43
N ALA A 21 2.59 15.63 -13.52
CA ALA A 21 3.02 15.06 -12.25
C ALA A 21 3.38 13.57 -12.42
N LYS A 22 4.65 13.23 -12.29
CA LYS A 22 5.15 11.83 -12.40
C LYS A 22 5.02 11.11 -11.05
N ALA A 23 3.78 10.78 -10.68
CA ALA A 23 3.46 10.25 -9.35
C ALA A 23 4.09 8.86 -9.08
N VAL A 24 4.25 8.04 -10.10
CA VAL A 24 5.02 6.79 -10.10
C VAL A 24 5.90 6.82 -11.34
N ASN A 25 7.20 6.66 -11.17
CA ASN A 25 8.15 6.81 -12.26
C ASN A 25 9.19 5.70 -12.22
N ASP A 26 9.04 4.72 -13.11
CA ASP A 26 9.95 3.58 -13.27
C ASP A 26 10.08 2.71 -12.01
N VAL A 27 8.93 2.27 -11.48
CA VAL A 27 8.84 1.43 -10.29
C VAL A 27 8.78 -0.04 -10.69
N SER A 28 9.69 -0.85 -10.14
CA SER A 28 9.75 -2.31 -10.37
C SER A 28 9.95 -3.05 -9.06
N PHE A 29 9.07 -4.03 -8.77
CA PHE A 29 9.18 -4.92 -7.62
C PHE A 29 8.29 -6.16 -7.77
N ASN A 30 8.48 -7.14 -6.88
CA ASN A 30 7.66 -8.35 -6.85
C ASN A 30 6.99 -8.49 -5.48
N ILE A 31 5.81 -9.13 -5.47
CA ILE A 31 5.16 -9.65 -4.26
C ILE A 31 5.14 -11.16 -4.41
N PHE A 32 5.63 -11.87 -3.40
CA PHE A 32 5.67 -13.33 -3.41
C PHE A 32 4.42 -13.92 -2.72
N LYS A 33 4.08 -15.15 -3.07
CA LYS A 33 3.03 -15.90 -2.38
C LYS A 33 3.41 -16.10 -0.91
N GLY A 34 2.44 -15.93 -0.01
CA GLY A 34 2.65 -16.01 1.44
C GLY A 34 3.29 -14.77 2.07
N GLU A 35 3.68 -13.77 1.28
CA GLU A 35 4.43 -12.59 1.74
C GLU A 35 3.52 -11.48 2.26
N VAL A 36 4.01 -10.77 3.29
CA VAL A 36 3.54 -9.43 3.66
C VAL A 36 4.60 -8.42 3.25
N LEU A 37 4.34 -7.67 2.17
CA LEU A 37 5.21 -6.63 1.66
C LEU A 37 4.74 -5.26 2.14
N GLY A 38 5.59 -4.53 2.86
CA GLY A 38 5.33 -3.17 3.29
C GLY A 38 5.73 -2.13 2.24
N ILE A 39 4.99 -1.04 2.11
CA ILE A 39 5.44 0.17 1.41
C ILE A 39 5.35 1.35 2.38
N VAL A 40 6.48 2.03 2.59
CA VAL A 40 6.59 3.21 3.46
C VAL A 40 7.12 4.42 2.71
N GLY A 41 6.90 5.59 3.27
CA GLY A 41 7.38 6.87 2.75
C GLY A 41 6.45 8.00 3.17
N GLU A 42 6.90 9.24 3.00
CA GLU A 42 6.10 10.43 3.32
C GLU A 42 4.87 10.56 2.40
N SER A 43 3.92 11.41 2.79
CA SER A 43 2.77 11.74 1.94
C SER A 43 3.23 12.28 0.58
N GLY A 44 2.56 11.88 -0.50
CA GLY A 44 2.95 12.27 -1.86
C GLY A 44 4.12 11.47 -2.46
N SER A 45 4.67 10.46 -1.77
CA SER A 45 5.77 9.64 -2.32
C SER A 45 5.37 8.66 -3.44
N GLY A 46 4.08 8.52 -3.75
CA GLY A 46 3.57 7.65 -4.82
C GLY A 46 3.01 6.30 -4.36
N LYS A 47 2.98 6.00 -3.06
CA LYS A 47 2.53 4.69 -2.49
C LYS A 47 1.11 4.32 -2.95
N SER A 48 0.14 5.18 -2.64
CA SER A 48 -1.28 4.94 -2.99
C SER A 48 -1.51 4.92 -4.50
N VAL A 49 -0.76 5.72 -5.26
CA VAL A 49 -0.83 5.70 -6.72
C VAL A 49 -0.28 4.38 -7.27
N THR A 50 0.80 3.85 -6.68
CA THR A 50 1.33 2.53 -7.05
C THR A 50 0.30 1.43 -6.80
N SER A 51 -0.33 1.41 -5.62
CA SER A 51 -1.35 0.41 -5.29
C SER A 51 -2.61 0.50 -6.17
N MET A 52 -3.09 1.72 -6.43
CA MET A 52 -4.22 1.93 -7.35
C MET A 52 -3.89 1.54 -8.79
N SER A 53 -2.63 1.69 -9.22
CA SER A 53 -2.18 1.29 -10.56
C SER A 53 -2.25 -0.24 -10.73
N ILE A 54 -1.91 -1.02 -9.70
CA ILE A 54 -2.03 -2.49 -9.72
C ILE A 54 -3.46 -2.91 -10.07
N ASN A 55 -4.44 -2.27 -9.43
CA ASN A 55 -5.86 -2.56 -9.65
C ASN A 55 -6.50 -1.76 -10.79
N ARG A 56 -5.71 -0.94 -11.52
CA ARG A 56 -6.21 -0.05 -12.58
C ARG A 56 -7.36 0.85 -12.10
N LEU A 57 -7.20 1.43 -10.91
CA LEU A 57 -8.17 2.34 -10.29
C LEU A 57 -7.77 3.81 -10.40
N ILE A 58 -6.76 4.12 -11.20
CA ILE A 58 -6.34 5.50 -11.49
C ILE A 58 -7.44 6.18 -12.30
N PRO A 59 -8.00 7.33 -11.80
CA PRO A 59 -9.00 8.09 -12.55
C PRO A 59 -8.39 8.64 -13.84
N ASN A 60 -8.97 8.34 -14.98
CA ASN A 60 -8.54 8.85 -16.28
C ASN A 60 -9.72 9.59 -16.96
N PRO A 61 -9.61 10.91 -17.21
CA PRO A 61 -8.57 11.84 -16.76
C PRO A 61 -8.66 12.19 -15.26
N PRO A 62 -7.67 12.76 -14.57
CA PRO A 62 -6.41 13.33 -15.11
C PRO A 62 -5.22 12.35 -15.10
N GLY A 63 -5.34 11.16 -14.47
CA GLY A 63 -4.26 10.18 -14.32
C GLY A 63 -4.22 9.19 -15.49
N GLU A 64 -3.03 8.67 -15.78
CA GLU A 64 -2.82 7.65 -16.79
C GLU A 64 -1.66 6.75 -16.39
N ILE A 65 -1.81 5.43 -16.59
CA ILE A 65 -0.70 4.48 -16.54
C ILE A 65 -0.06 4.51 -17.93
N VAL A 66 1.07 5.22 -18.04
CA VAL A 66 1.70 5.53 -19.34
C VAL A 66 2.65 4.45 -19.83
N ASP A 67 3.19 3.61 -18.93
CA ASP A 67 4.16 2.55 -19.28
C ASP A 67 4.23 1.50 -18.17
N GLY A 68 4.80 0.33 -18.50
CA GLY A 68 5.10 -0.75 -17.58
C GLY A 68 4.20 -1.98 -17.75
N GLU A 69 4.45 -2.97 -16.90
CA GLU A 69 3.68 -4.21 -16.81
C GLU A 69 3.29 -4.50 -15.36
N VAL A 70 2.10 -5.06 -15.17
CA VAL A 70 1.63 -5.58 -13.88
C VAL A 70 1.16 -7.00 -14.10
N LEU A 71 2.00 -7.97 -13.76
CA LEU A 71 1.72 -9.38 -13.96
C LEU A 71 1.15 -9.99 -12.66
N PHE A 72 -0.06 -10.51 -12.73
CA PHE A 72 -0.69 -11.32 -11.68
C PHE A 72 -0.69 -12.79 -12.12
N ASN A 73 0.02 -13.64 -11.40
CA ASN A 73 0.24 -15.04 -11.79
C ASN A 73 0.68 -15.16 -13.27
N GLY A 74 1.52 -14.24 -13.75
CA GLY A 74 2.02 -14.20 -15.12
C GLY A 74 1.09 -13.54 -16.15
N LYS A 75 -0.14 -13.18 -15.81
CA LYS A 75 -1.10 -12.48 -16.69
C LYS A 75 -1.00 -10.96 -16.50
N ASP A 76 -0.74 -10.22 -17.57
CA ASP A 76 -0.62 -8.75 -17.51
C ASP A 76 -1.97 -8.08 -17.33
N LEU A 77 -2.19 -7.51 -16.14
CA LEU A 77 -3.43 -6.83 -15.78
C LEU A 77 -3.69 -5.58 -16.62
N LEU A 78 -2.64 -4.92 -17.11
CA LEU A 78 -2.80 -3.69 -17.90
C LEU A 78 -3.39 -3.95 -19.29
N LYS A 79 -3.27 -5.18 -19.80
CA LYS A 79 -3.79 -5.60 -21.11
C LYS A 79 -5.18 -6.20 -21.08
N LEU A 80 -5.74 -6.41 -19.88
CA LEU A 80 -7.09 -6.99 -19.73
C LEU A 80 -8.19 -6.02 -20.14
N SER A 81 -9.32 -6.57 -20.60
CA SER A 81 -10.53 -5.79 -20.78
C SER A 81 -11.08 -5.29 -19.44
N TYR A 82 -12.04 -4.36 -19.48
CA TYR A 82 -12.69 -3.88 -18.26
C TYR A 82 -13.45 -5.02 -17.55
N GLU A 83 -14.15 -5.85 -18.32
CA GLU A 83 -14.91 -6.99 -17.83
C GLU A 83 -14.00 -8.03 -17.17
N GLU A 84 -12.86 -8.36 -17.78
CA GLU A 84 -11.88 -9.26 -17.19
C GLU A 84 -11.32 -8.71 -15.86
N MET A 85 -11.07 -7.39 -15.78
CA MET A 85 -10.65 -6.77 -14.52
C MET A 85 -11.75 -6.79 -13.46
N CYS A 86 -13.01 -6.66 -13.84
CA CYS A 86 -14.15 -6.77 -12.92
C CYS A 86 -14.29 -8.17 -12.30
N GLU A 87 -13.83 -9.22 -12.99
CA GLU A 87 -13.80 -10.58 -12.43
C GLU A 87 -12.65 -10.79 -11.42
N ILE A 88 -11.56 -10.05 -11.54
CA ILE A 88 -10.40 -10.12 -10.65
C ILE A 88 -10.60 -9.26 -9.40
N ARG A 89 -11.12 -8.03 -9.58
CA ARG A 89 -11.32 -7.09 -8.49
C ARG A 89 -12.35 -7.62 -7.49
N GLY A 90 -11.98 -7.61 -6.21
CA GLY A 90 -12.81 -8.09 -5.10
C GLY A 90 -12.80 -9.61 -4.90
N ARG A 91 -12.47 -10.41 -5.94
CA ARG A 91 -12.32 -11.86 -5.85
C ARG A 91 -10.88 -12.28 -5.58
N ASP A 92 -9.97 -11.91 -6.49
CA ASP A 92 -8.57 -12.32 -6.46
C ASP A 92 -7.66 -11.23 -5.91
N ILE A 93 -7.96 -9.97 -6.21
CA ILE A 93 -7.27 -8.79 -5.70
C ILE A 93 -8.29 -7.87 -5.06
N SER A 94 -8.19 -7.68 -3.76
CA SER A 94 -9.02 -6.73 -3.00
C SER A 94 -8.19 -5.55 -2.51
N MET A 95 -8.86 -4.42 -2.28
CA MET A 95 -8.22 -3.20 -1.79
C MET A 95 -8.99 -2.57 -0.64
N ILE A 96 -8.28 -2.23 0.42
CA ILE A 96 -8.73 -1.37 1.50
C ILE A 96 -8.20 0.04 1.20
N PHE A 97 -9.11 1.00 1.07
CA PHE A 97 -8.78 2.38 0.72
C PHE A 97 -8.49 3.22 1.96
N GLN A 98 -7.66 4.24 1.81
CA GLN A 98 -7.30 5.17 2.88
C GLN A 98 -8.52 5.94 3.44
N GLU A 99 -9.51 6.26 2.60
CA GLU A 99 -10.70 7.04 3.00
C GLU A 99 -11.96 6.18 3.09
N PRO A 100 -12.39 5.76 4.29
CA PRO A 100 -13.61 4.96 4.46
C PRO A 100 -14.89 5.73 4.16
N MET A 101 -14.83 7.07 4.19
CA MET A 101 -16.01 7.92 3.99
C MET A 101 -16.55 7.90 2.57
N THR A 102 -15.67 7.69 1.58
CA THR A 102 -16.01 7.65 0.16
C THR A 102 -16.16 6.23 -0.38
N SER A 103 -15.73 5.22 0.38
CA SER A 103 -15.71 3.82 -0.06
C SER A 103 -17.06 3.11 0.05
N LEU A 104 -17.92 3.54 0.99
CA LEU A 104 -19.27 3.00 1.17
C LEU A 104 -20.30 3.88 0.47
N ASN A 105 -21.17 3.26 -0.33
CA ASN A 105 -22.26 3.97 -0.98
C ASN A 105 -23.31 4.42 0.08
N PRO A 106 -23.54 5.74 0.25
CA PRO A 106 -24.40 6.25 1.33
C PRO A 106 -25.90 5.95 1.13
N VAL A 107 -26.33 5.66 -0.10
CA VAL A 107 -27.74 5.40 -0.43
C VAL A 107 -28.11 3.91 -0.46
N LEU A 108 -27.12 3.02 -0.28
CA LEU A 108 -27.33 1.58 -0.17
C LEU A 108 -27.13 1.09 1.26
N LYS A 109 -27.92 0.10 1.66
CA LYS A 109 -27.73 -0.63 2.91
C LYS A 109 -26.40 -1.40 2.87
N ILE A 110 -25.79 -1.61 4.02
CA ILE A 110 -24.55 -2.40 4.14
C ILE A 110 -24.77 -3.81 3.60
N LYS A 111 -25.93 -4.44 3.89
CA LYS A 111 -26.31 -5.74 3.32
C LYS A 111 -26.13 -5.81 1.81
N SER A 112 -26.69 -4.83 1.09
CA SER A 112 -26.63 -4.83 -0.38
C SER A 112 -25.20 -4.76 -0.89
N GLN A 113 -24.37 -3.95 -0.26
CA GLN A 113 -22.97 -3.75 -0.67
C GLN A 113 -22.10 -4.97 -0.36
N MET A 114 -22.28 -5.60 0.80
CA MET A 114 -21.55 -6.81 1.17
C MET A 114 -22.00 -8.03 0.37
N ASN A 115 -23.31 -8.27 0.29
CA ASN A 115 -23.85 -9.44 -0.39
C ASN A 115 -23.55 -9.43 -1.89
N GLU A 116 -23.56 -8.26 -2.56
CA GLU A 116 -23.25 -8.14 -3.98
C GLU A 116 -21.91 -8.80 -4.35
N ILE A 117 -20.87 -8.58 -3.54
CA ILE A 117 -19.55 -9.15 -3.77
C ILE A 117 -19.58 -10.67 -3.68
N LEU A 118 -20.25 -11.22 -2.68
CA LEU A 118 -20.36 -12.67 -2.46
C LEU A 118 -21.24 -13.34 -3.52
N ILE A 119 -22.35 -12.73 -3.87
CA ILE A 119 -23.25 -13.23 -4.92
C ILE A 119 -22.51 -13.26 -6.26
N LYS A 120 -21.88 -12.15 -6.63
CA LYS A 120 -21.16 -12.01 -7.90
C LYS A 120 -19.98 -12.97 -8.01
N HIS A 121 -19.11 -13.05 -7.01
CA HIS A 121 -17.83 -13.73 -7.11
C HIS A 121 -17.81 -15.15 -6.54
N LYS A 122 -18.74 -15.48 -5.63
CA LYS A 122 -18.86 -16.83 -5.04
C LYS A 122 -20.11 -17.58 -5.47
N GLY A 123 -21.02 -16.93 -6.20
CA GLY A 123 -22.27 -17.54 -6.68
C GLY A 123 -23.24 -17.90 -5.55
N LEU A 124 -23.13 -17.23 -4.39
CA LEU A 124 -24.00 -17.51 -3.25
C LEU A 124 -25.41 -16.95 -3.47
N THR A 125 -26.40 -17.59 -2.84
CA THR A 125 -27.74 -17.00 -2.68
C THR A 125 -27.68 -15.79 -1.74
N ASP A 126 -28.72 -14.93 -1.76
CA ASP A 126 -28.77 -13.76 -0.85
C ASP A 126 -28.76 -14.17 0.62
N ASP A 127 -29.42 -15.28 0.98
CA ASP A 127 -29.45 -15.78 2.35
C ASP A 127 -28.06 -16.28 2.80
N GLU A 128 -27.37 -17.05 1.96
CA GLU A 128 -26.00 -17.52 2.25
C GLU A 128 -25.02 -16.36 2.33
N ALA A 129 -25.11 -15.38 1.44
CA ALA A 129 -24.31 -14.16 1.46
C ALA A 129 -24.58 -13.35 2.73
N THR A 130 -25.84 -13.26 3.16
CA THR A 130 -26.23 -12.57 4.39
C THR A 130 -25.59 -13.19 5.62
N LEU A 131 -25.59 -14.52 5.75
CA LEU A 131 -24.96 -15.22 6.86
C LEU A 131 -23.44 -14.97 6.90
N LYS A 132 -22.77 -15.04 5.76
CA LYS A 132 -21.33 -14.73 5.67
C LYS A 132 -21.01 -13.27 5.94
N SER A 133 -21.86 -12.35 5.50
CA SER A 133 -21.71 -10.93 5.80
C SER A 133 -21.82 -10.64 7.29
N ILE A 134 -22.78 -11.26 7.98
CA ILE A 134 -22.93 -11.18 9.44
C ILE A 134 -21.68 -11.73 10.14
N GLU A 135 -21.21 -12.91 9.75
CA GLU A 135 -19.98 -13.51 10.30
C GLU A 135 -18.78 -12.56 10.16
N MET A 136 -18.61 -11.96 8.99
CA MET A 136 -17.49 -11.05 8.74
C MET A 136 -17.61 -9.76 9.53
N LEU A 137 -18.82 -9.18 9.66
CA LEU A 137 -19.06 -8.01 10.51
C LEU A 137 -18.76 -8.31 11.98
N HIS A 138 -19.06 -9.52 12.44
CA HIS A 138 -18.70 -9.98 13.78
C HIS A 138 -17.18 -10.03 13.95
N LYS A 139 -16.44 -10.61 12.98
CA LYS A 139 -14.97 -10.71 13.01
C LYS A 139 -14.28 -9.34 13.09
N VAL A 140 -14.82 -8.34 12.40
CA VAL A 140 -14.28 -6.95 12.48
C VAL A 140 -14.84 -6.16 13.68
N GLY A 141 -15.55 -6.80 14.60
CA GLY A 141 -16.01 -6.21 15.83
C GLY A 141 -17.14 -5.18 15.68
N ILE A 142 -18.03 -5.33 14.68
CA ILE A 142 -19.25 -4.54 14.60
C ILE A 142 -20.27 -5.11 15.59
N PRO A 143 -20.78 -4.31 16.55
CA PRO A 143 -21.80 -4.78 17.49
C PRO A 143 -23.15 -5.02 16.80
N GLU A 144 -23.92 -6.01 17.26
CA GLU A 144 -25.24 -6.35 16.72
C GLU A 144 -25.26 -6.51 15.18
N PRO A 145 -24.37 -7.34 14.58
CA PRO A 145 -24.17 -7.37 13.13
C PRO A 145 -25.43 -7.78 12.37
N GLU A 146 -26.30 -8.62 12.93
CA GLU A 146 -27.57 -9.05 12.35
C GLU A 146 -28.51 -7.86 12.09
N ARG A 147 -28.54 -6.90 13.00
CA ARG A 147 -29.34 -5.68 12.86
C ARG A 147 -28.61 -4.66 11.98
N ARG A 148 -27.32 -4.42 12.29
CA ARG A 148 -26.49 -3.40 11.67
C ARG A 148 -26.30 -3.60 10.17
N LEU A 149 -26.38 -4.83 9.68
CA LEU A 149 -26.31 -5.15 8.26
C LEU A 149 -27.39 -4.43 7.44
N TYR A 150 -28.52 -4.08 8.05
CA TYR A 150 -29.63 -3.38 7.39
C TYR A 150 -29.57 -1.85 7.51
N ASP A 151 -28.55 -1.31 8.22
CA ASP A 151 -28.30 0.12 8.34
C ASP A 151 -27.58 0.68 7.10
N TYR A 152 -27.60 2.01 6.97
CA TYR A 152 -26.87 2.76 5.94
C TYR A 152 -25.53 3.26 6.46
N ALA A 153 -24.59 3.58 5.56
CA ALA A 153 -23.25 4.02 5.94
C ALA A 153 -23.24 5.22 6.89
N HIS A 154 -24.15 6.18 6.74
CA HIS A 154 -24.21 7.38 7.61
C HIS A 154 -24.63 7.09 9.08
N GLN A 155 -25.16 5.90 9.36
CA GLN A 155 -25.54 5.47 10.71
C GLN A 155 -24.37 4.89 11.52
N PHE A 156 -23.17 4.82 10.92
CA PHE A 156 -21.96 4.29 11.53
C PHE A 156 -20.93 5.39 11.78
N SER A 157 -20.14 5.23 12.86
CA SER A 157 -18.98 6.07 13.10
C SER A 157 -17.89 5.86 12.02
N GLY A 158 -16.91 6.77 11.94
CA GLY A 158 -15.80 6.64 11.00
C GLY A 158 -15.04 5.32 11.13
N GLY A 159 -14.68 4.95 12.36
CA GLY A 159 -14.00 3.68 12.64
C GLY A 159 -14.87 2.44 12.34
N MET A 160 -16.19 2.50 12.53
CA MET A 160 -17.08 1.41 12.13
C MET A 160 -17.17 1.29 10.61
N ARG A 161 -17.24 2.40 9.86
CA ARG A 161 -17.22 2.37 8.39
C ARG A 161 -15.92 1.77 7.87
N GLN A 162 -14.78 2.11 8.48
CA GLN A 162 -13.50 1.53 8.12
C GLN A 162 -13.50 0.01 8.34
N ARG A 163 -13.99 -0.47 9.48
CA ARG A 163 -14.12 -1.91 9.76
C ARG A 163 -15.06 -2.62 8.78
N ILE A 164 -16.17 -2.00 8.38
CA ILE A 164 -17.06 -2.53 7.35
C ILE A 164 -16.37 -2.62 5.99
N MET A 165 -15.63 -1.59 5.59
CA MET A 165 -14.84 -1.60 4.35
C MET A 165 -13.79 -2.73 4.36
N ILE A 166 -13.12 -2.94 5.49
CA ILE A 166 -12.18 -4.04 5.68
C ILE A 166 -12.91 -5.39 5.56
N ALA A 167 -14.07 -5.55 6.20
CA ALA A 167 -14.90 -6.73 6.09
C ALA A 167 -15.25 -7.05 4.62
N MET A 168 -15.64 -6.04 3.85
CA MET A 168 -15.95 -6.18 2.42
C MET A 168 -14.72 -6.64 1.61
N ALA A 169 -13.55 -6.10 1.90
CA ALA A 169 -12.32 -6.47 1.19
C ALA A 169 -11.87 -7.91 1.49
N LEU A 170 -12.12 -8.40 2.71
CA LEU A 170 -11.66 -9.70 3.17
C LEU A 170 -12.63 -10.85 2.88
N GLN A 171 -13.92 -10.59 2.68
CA GLN A 171 -14.96 -11.64 2.65
C GLN A 171 -14.83 -12.65 1.50
N CYS A 172 -14.12 -12.31 0.41
CA CYS A 172 -13.82 -13.24 -0.67
C CYS A 172 -12.52 -14.03 -0.47
N ASN A 173 -11.77 -13.76 0.59
CA ASN A 173 -10.43 -14.33 0.84
C ASN A 173 -9.51 -14.20 -0.39
N PRO A 174 -9.11 -12.96 -0.75
CA PRO A 174 -8.38 -12.68 -1.98
C PRO A 174 -6.97 -13.27 -1.96
N ALA A 175 -6.39 -13.52 -3.15
CA ALA A 175 -4.99 -13.91 -3.27
C ALA A 175 -4.05 -12.74 -2.96
N LEU A 176 -4.44 -11.51 -3.32
CA LEU A 176 -3.73 -10.30 -2.93
C LEU A 176 -4.68 -9.33 -2.21
N LEU A 177 -4.33 -8.98 -0.98
CA LEU A 177 -4.95 -7.88 -0.26
C LEU A 177 -4.03 -6.66 -0.33
N ILE A 178 -4.50 -5.58 -0.93
CA ILE A 178 -3.83 -4.26 -0.89
C ILE A 178 -4.49 -3.45 0.22
N ALA A 179 -3.73 -3.08 1.23
CA ALA A 179 -4.20 -2.31 2.38
C ALA A 179 -3.50 -0.95 2.43
N ASP A 180 -4.19 0.10 1.97
CA ASP A 180 -3.66 1.47 1.94
C ASP A 180 -4.11 2.22 3.20
N GLU A 181 -3.19 2.35 4.15
CA GLU A 181 -3.41 2.94 5.49
C GLU A 181 -4.68 2.38 6.20
N PRO A 182 -4.80 1.05 6.34
CA PRO A 182 -6.06 0.41 6.71
C PRO A 182 -6.56 0.75 8.12
N THR A 183 -5.72 1.33 8.97
CA THR A 183 -6.01 1.52 10.40
C THR A 183 -5.94 2.97 10.87
N THR A 184 -5.77 3.94 9.97
CA THR A 184 -5.54 5.37 10.30
C THR A 184 -6.64 5.99 11.15
N ALA A 185 -7.91 5.57 11.02
CA ALA A 185 -9.06 6.09 11.79
C ALA A 185 -9.46 5.18 12.96
N LEU A 186 -8.62 4.20 13.33
CA LEU A 186 -8.89 3.23 14.39
C LEU A 186 -8.06 3.55 15.65
N ASP A 187 -8.61 3.24 16.83
CA ASP A 187 -7.82 3.20 18.06
C ASP A 187 -6.84 2.02 18.08
N VAL A 188 -5.80 2.11 18.90
CA VAL A 188 -4.68 1.14 18.94
C VAL A 188 -5.14 -0.30 19.15
N THR A 189 -6.16 -0.50 20.01
CA THR A 189 -6.67 -1.85 20.31
C THR A 189 -7.37 -2.47 19.10
N ILE A 190 -8.22 -1.70 18.44
CA ILE A 190 -8.92 -2.15 17.24
C ILE A 190 -7.94 -2.31 16.06
N GLN A 191 -6.94 -1.42 15.96
CA GLN A 191 -5.87 -1.55 14.96
C GLN A 191 -5.18 -2.91 15.05
N ALA A 192 -4.75 -3.32 16.25
CA ALA A 192 -4.11 -4.63 16.46
C ALA A 192 -5.04 -5.78 16.04
N GLN A 193 -6.30 -5.76 16.47
CA GLN A 193 -7.29 -6.78 16.10
C GLN A 193 -7.51 -6.90 14.59
N ILE A 194 -7.52 -5.79 13.88
CA ILE A 194 -7.67 -5.77 12.41
C ILE A 194 -6.43 -6.32 11.72
N LEU A 195 -5.24 -5.95 12.19
CA LEU A 195 -3.98 -6.49 11.65
C LEU A 195 -3.93 -8.00 11.87
N ASP A 196 -4.25 -8.49 13.07
CA ASP A 196 -4.32 -9.93 13.36
C ASP A 196 -5.30 -10.64 12.43
N LEU A 197 -6.52 -10.09 12.24
CA LEU A 197 -7.50 -10.65 11.31
C LEU A 197 -6.98 -10.74 9.87
N MET A 198 -6.25 -9.71 9.41
CA MET A 198 -5.66 -9.71 8.07
C MET A 198 -4.59 -10.81 7.95
N MET A 199 -3.75 -11.00 8.98
CA MET A 199 -2.74 -12.06 9.02
C MET A 199 -3.40 -13.45 9.07
N ASP A 200 -4.39 -13.67 9.92
CA ASP A 200 -5.13 -14.94 10.02
C ASP A 200 -5.75 -15.35 8.67
N LEU A 201 -6.35 -14.38 7.97
CA LEU A 201 -6.93 -14.64 6.65
C LEU A 201 -5.87 -14.92 5.59
N LYS A 202 -4.73 -14.23 5.61
CA LYS A 202 -3.60 -14.54 4.75
C LYS A 202 -3.11 -15.97 5.03
N ASP A 203 -2.91 -16.33 6.28
CA ASP A 203 -2.39 -17.64 6.67
C ASP A 203 -3.39 -18.80 6.43
N SER A 204 -4.68 -18.48 6.26
CA SER A 204 -5.70 -19.46 5.86
C SER A 204 -5.56 -19.95 4.41
N ARG A 205 -4.61 -19.37 3.65
CA ARG A 205 -4.41 -19.64 2.24
C ARG A 205 -2.93 -19.50 1.86
N ASP A 206 -2.30 -20.59 1.45
CA ASP A 206 -0.84 -20.66 1.18
C ASP A 206 -0.36 -19.71 0.05
N ASP A 207 -1.24 -19.34 -0.87
CA ASP A 207 -0.93 -18.50 -2.03
C ASP A 207 -1.34 -17.04 -1.85
N SER A 208 -1.84 -16.64 -0.68
CA SER A 208 -2.23 -15.25 -0.44
C SER A 208 -1.07 -14.38 0.02
N ALA A 209 -1.13 -13.10 -0.33
CA ALA A 209 -0.16 -12.09 0.07
C ALA A 209 -0.86 -10.78 0.48
N ILE A 210 -0.15 -9.95 1.25
CA ILE A 210 -0.61 -8.62 1.63
C ILE A 210 0.40 -7.59 1.14
N LEU A 211 -0.10 -6.53 0.50
CA LEU A 211 0.62 -5.29 0.25
C LEU A 211 0.14 -4.25 1.26
N LEU A 212 0.93 -3.99 2.30
CA LEU A 212 0.58 -3.08 3.38
C LEU A 212 1.24 -1.72 3.19
N ILE A 213 0.45 -0.69 2.99
CA ILE A 213 0.92 0.70 2.90
C ILE A 213 0.60 1.39 4.23
N THR A 214 1.61 1.91 4.88
CA THR A 214 1.46 2.69 6.11
C THR A 214 2.63 3.66 6.28
N HIS A 215 2.44 4.69 7.07
CA HIS A 215 3.51 5.57 7.55
C HIS A 215 4.06 5.13 8.91
N ASP A 216 3.45 4.13 9.54
CA ASP A 216 3.87 3.59 10.85
C ASP A 216 4.90 2.47 10.65
N LEU A 217 6.16 2.81 10.92
CA LEU A 217 7.28 1.87 10.82
C LEU A 217 7.25 0.78 11.91
N ALA A 218 6.55 1.00 13.04
CA ALA A 218 6.38 -0.03 14.06
C ALA A 218 5.46 -1.15 13.54
N VAL A 219 4.35 -0.78 12.91
CA VAL A 219 3.46 -1.75 12.25
C VAL A 219 4.20 -2.55 11.19
N ILE A 220 5.00 -1.88 10.35
CA ILE A 220 5.82 -2.55 9.34
C ILE A 220 6.82 -3.54 9.96
N ALA A 221 7.49 -3.14 11.05
CA ALA A 221 8.46 -3.99 11.73
C ALA A 221 7.85 -5.26 12.34
N GLU A 222 6.60 -5.18 12.78
CA GLU A 222 5.88 -6.29 13.42
C GLU A 222 5.21 -7.24 12.40
N THR A 223 4.78 -6.71 11.24
CA THR A 223 3.88 -7.47 10.35
C THR A 223 4.49 -7.86 9.01
N CYS A 224 5.51 -7.14 8.52
CA CYS A 224 6.01 -7.33 7.17
C CYS A 224 7.26 -8.22 7.12
N ASP A 225 7.40 -8.97 6.01
CA ASP A 225 8.61 -9.74 5.70
C ASP A 225 9.66 -8.87 5.02
N ARG A 226 9.22 -8.05 4.06
CA ARG A 226 10.02 -7.11 3.29
C ARG A 226 9.35 -5.75 3.24
N VAL A 227 10.15 -4.74 2.94
CA VAL A 227 9.66 -3.37 2.84
C VAL A 227 10.28 -2.63 1.67
N ILE A 228 9.47 -1.79 1.05
CA ILE A 228 9.85 -0.83 0.01
C ILE A 228 9.75 0.57 0.62
N VAL A 229 10.81 1.34 0.52
CA VAL A 229 10.83 2.75 0.89
C VAL A 229 10.69 3.58 -0.37
N MET A 230 9.65 4.42 -0.45
CA MET A 230 9.37 5.28 -1.61
C MET A 230 9.52 6.75 -1.29
N TYR A 231 10.06 7.51 -2.24
CA TYR A 231 10.14 8.97 -2.20
C TYR A 231 10.09 9.56 -3.59
N GLY A 232 9.29 10.61 -3.80
CA GLY A 232 9.23 11.34 -5.07
C GLY A 232 8.87 10.48 -6.28
N GLY A 233 8.00 9.48 -6.10
CA GLY A 233 7.52 8.59 -7.16
C GLY A 233 8.49 7.47 -7.55
N VAL A 234 9.59 7.30 -6.83
CA VAL A 234 10.59 6.24 -7.09
C VAL A 234 10.91 5.43 -5.84
N ILE A 235 11.39 4.20 -6.04
CA ILE A 235 11.88 3.35 -4.95
C ILE A 235 13.26 3.85 -4.51
N GLN A 236 13.42 4.09 -3.23
CA GLN A 236 14.70 4.46 -2.61
C GLN A 236 15.44 3.24 -2.05
N GLU A 237 14.70 2.29 -1.48
CA GLU A 237 15.27 1.09 -0.89
C GLU A 237 14.27 -0.05 -0.84
N VAL A 238 14.73 -1.29 -1.04
CA VAL A 238 13.97 -2.53 -0.86
C VAL A 238 14.82 -3.50 -0.07
N ALA A 239 14.31 -4.00 1.06
CA ALA A 239 15.05 -4.93 1.90
C ALA A 239 14.11 -5.83 2.71
N THR A 240 14.64 -6.88 3.33
CA THR A 240 13.96 -7.53 4.44
C THR A 240 13.81 -6.55 5.61
N ILE A 241 12.82 -6.76 6.46
CA ILE A 241 12.66 -5.92 7.67
C ILE A 241 13.95 -5.89 8.49
N PHE A 242 14.56 -7.07 8.68
CA PHE A 242 15.79 -7.18 9.45
C PHE A 242 16.93 -6.32 8.85
N ASP A 243 17.15 -6.41 7.54
CA ASP A 243 18.23 -5.68 6.87
C ASP A 243 17.98 -4.17 6.87
N LEU A 244 16.73 -3.75 6.65
CA LEU A 244 16.37 -2.33 6.65
C LEU A 244 16.66 -1.67 8.01
N PHE A 245 16.26 -2.32 9.12
CA PHE A 245 16.45 -1.77 10.45
C PHE A 245 17.89 -1.88 10.94
N LYS A 246 18.62 -2.92 10.52
CA LYS A 246 20.01 -3.14 10.93
C LYS A 246 21.01 -2.32 10.12
N ASN A 247 20.78 -2.21 8.82
CA ASN A 247 21.75 -1.59 7.90
C ASN A 247 21.03 -0.82 6.75
N PRO A 248 20.30 0.26 7.08
CA PRO A 248 19.69 1.09 6.04
C PRO A 248 20.77 1.71 5.15
N MET A 249 20.58 1.65 3.84
CA MET A 249 21.58 2.09 2.85
C MET A 249 21.23 3.47 2.29
N SER A 250 19.97 3.72 1.93
CA SER A 250 19.55 5.02 1.41
C SER A 250 19.63 6.11 2.48
N PRO A 251 20.14 7.31 2.16
CA PRO A 251 20.10 8.47 3.06
C PRO A 251 18.70 8.78 3.57
N TYR A 252 17.69 8.63 2.70
CA TYR A 252 16.30 8.86 3.05
C TYR A 252 15.79 7.83 4.08
N THR A 253 16.11 6.55 3.89
CA THR A 253 15.76 5.49 4.87
C THR A 253 16.42 5.75 6.22
N LYS A 254 17.71 6.13 6.25
CA LYS A 254 18.42 6.48 7.50
C LYS A 254 17.72 7.62 8.24
N ALA A 255 17.35 8.66 7.51
CA ALA A 255 16.66 9.81 8.08
C ALA A 255 15.24 9.48 8.56
N LEU A 256 14.48 8.60 7.86
CA LEU A 256 13.20 8.07 8.33
C LEU A 256 13.36 7.30 9.64
N MET A 257 14.37 6.42 9.75
CA MET A 257 14.63 5.64 10.96
C MET A 257 15.05 6.53 12.15
N GLU A 258 15.78 7.63 11.91
CA GLU A 258 16.14 8.59 12.95
C GLU A 258 14.94 9.40 13.48
N SER A 259 13.85 9.48 12.75
CA SER A 259 12.62 10.16 13.15
C SER A 259 11.71 9.32 14.06
N ILE A 260 11.98 8.01 14.20
CA ILE A 260 11.22 7.13 15.09
C ILE A 260 11.59 7.42 16.55
N PRO A 261 10.59 7.60 17.44
CA PRO A 261 10.86 7.73 18.87
C PRO A 261 11.55 6.47 19.40
N LYS A 262 12.79 6.58 19.85
CA LYS A 262 13.46 5.48 20.56
C LYS A 262 12.92 5.43 21.98
N MET A 263 12.55 4.25 22.45
CA MET A 263 12.08 4.02 23.83
C MET A 263 13.16 4.26 24.90
N ASP A 264 14.39 4.61 24.48
CA ASP A 264 15.47 4.91 25.41
C ASP A 264 15.32 6.35 25.94
N HIS A 265 15.27 6.50 27.25
CA HIS A 265 14.99 7.75 27.99
C HIS A 265 16.05 8.87 27.84
N SER A 266 16.93 8.76 26.87
CA SER A 266 17.84 9.85 26.52
C SER A 266 17.09 10.87 25.66
N THR A 267 16.74 11.99 26.25
CA THR A 267 16.08 13.18 25.67
C THR A 267 16.94 13.85 24.56
N LYS A 268 17.35 13.10 23.55
CA LYS A 268 17.84 13.71 22.32
C LYS A 268 16.64 14.07 21.44
N ARG A 269 16.51 15.35 21.14
CA ARG A 269 15.53 15.91 20.21
C ARG A 269 15.49 15.04 18.95
N LEU A 270 14.32 14.49 18.62
CA LEU A 270 14.12 13.72 17.39
C LEU A 270 14.62 14.57 16.21
N LYS A 271 15.49 14.00 15.38
CA LYS A 271 15.91 14.65 14.13
C LYS A 271 14.79 14.46 13.11
N ALA A 272 13.95 15.46 12.96
CA ALA A 272 13.03 15.50 11.83
C ALA A 272 13.82 15.69 10.53
N LEU A 273 13.41 15.02 9.47
CA LEU A 273 13.90 15.30 8.12
C LEU A 273 13.73 16.79 7.81
N LYS A 274 14.82 17.47 7.44
CA LYS A 274 14.81 18.91 7.11
C LYS A 274 13.91 19.19 5.89
N GLY A 275 13.18 20.29 5.95
CA GLY A 275 12.35 20.78 4.83
C GLY A 275 11.02 20.02 4.66
N MET A 276 10.18 20.56 3.79
CA MET A 276 8.94 19.91 3.34
C MET A 276 9.23 19.01 2.15
N VAL A 277 8.39 17.98 1.94
CA VAL A 277 8.42 17.19 0.70
C VAL A 277 8.07 18.13 -0.45
N PRO A 278 8.97 18.33 -1.43
CA PRO A 278 8.63 19.15 -2.57
C PRO A 278 7.46 18.57 -3.36
N SER A 279 6.70 19.43 -4.01
CA SER A 279 5.65 18.98 -4.92
C SER A 279 6.25 18.06 -5.99
N ILE A 280 5.53 17.00 -6.35
CA ILE A 280 5.97 16.08 -7.41
C ILE A 280 6.17 16.81 -8.77
N LEU A 281 5.52 17.96 -8.95
CA LEU A 281 5.71 18.84 -10.10
C LEU A 281 7.07 19.56 -10.09
N GLU A 282 7.63 19.78 -8.91
CA GLU A 282 8.95 20.42 -8.71
C GLU A 282 10.10 19.40 -8.81
N LEU A 283 9.78 18.11 -8.62
CA LEU A 283 10.74 17.03 -8.74
C LEU A 283 10.96 16.68 -10.22
N GLY A 284 11.92 17.34 -10.85
CA GLY A 284 12.34 17.09 -12.24
C GLY A 284 12.93 15.68 -12.47
N ASN A 285 13.79 15.56 -13.47
CA ASN A 285 14.52 14.32 -13.76
C ASN A 285 15.81 14.16 -12.93
N GLU A 286 16.12 15.15 -12.10
CA GLU A 286 17.28 15.13 -11.20
C GLU A 286 17.02 14.23 -9.98
N CYS A 287 18.08 13.96 -9.21
CA CYS A 287 17.99 13.20 -7.96
C CYS A 287 16.94 13.78 -7.01
N LYS A 288 15.97 12.96 -6.63
CA LYS A 288 14.81 13.38 -5.82
C LYS A 288 15.19 13.86 -4.42
N LEU A 289 16.35 13.46 -3.92
CA LEU A 289 16.81 13.78 -2.57
C LEU A 289 17.60 15.09 -2.48
N CYS A 290 18.06 15.65 -3.61
CA CYS A 290 18.93 16.85 -3.63
C CYS A 290 18.33 18.08 -2.95
N SER A 291 17.01 18.19 -2.89
CA SER A 291 16.33 19.32 -2.23
C SER A 291 16.33 19.24 -0.70
N ARG A 292 16.69 18.09 -0.12
CA ARG A 292 16.57 17.83 1.33
C ARG A 292 17.85 17.35 1.99
N PHE A 293 18.85 16.99 1.19
CA PHE A 293 20.15 16.49 1.69
C PHE A 293 21.26 17.36 1.14
N GLU A 294 22.27 17.60 1.98
CA GLU A 294 23.50 18.24 1.54
C GLU A 294 24.21 17.34 0.50
N PRO A 295 24.99 17.92 -0.44
CA PRO A 295 25.62 17.17 -1.51
C PRO A 295 26.38 15.92 -1.07
N GLU A 296 27.07 15.99 0.08
CA GLU A 296 27.90 14.92 0.64
C GLU A 296 27.06 13.82 1.29
N GLU A 297 25.85 14.15 1.74
CA GLU A 297 24.90 13.21 2.38
C GLU A 297 23.88 12.65 1.39
N CYS A 298 23.77 13.24 0.18
CA CYS A 298 22.81 12.85 -0.82
C CYS A 298 23.22 11.55 -1.52
N ALA A 299 22.24 10.74 -1.88
CA ALA A 299 22.44 9.49 -2.63
C ALA A 299 23.21 9.66 -3.95
N CYS A 300 23.16 10.84 -4.56
CA CYS A 300 23.86 11.17 -5.81
C CYS A 300 25.26 11.81 -5.61
N GLU A 301 25.73 11.99 -4.37
CA GLU A 301 27.02 12.63 -4.05
C GLU A 301 27.25 13.97 -4.78
N GLY A 302 26.22 14.82 -4.86
CA GLY A 302 26.27 16.13 -5.49
C GLY A 302 26.24 16.15 -7.02
N THR A 303 26.20 14.99 -7.70
CA THR A 303 26.12 14.92 -9.18
C THR A 303 24.77 15.39 -9.74
N LYS A 304 23.74 15.49 -8.90
CA LYS A 304 22.34 15.75 -9.25
C LYS A 304 21.70 14.69 -10.17
N ILE A 305 22.41 13.67 -10.57
CA ILE A 305 21.89 12.57 -11.39
C ILE A 305 21.15 11.60 -10.47
N GLU A 306 19.91 11.21 -10.81
CA GLU A 306 19.16 10.22 -10.05
C GLU A 306 19.94 8.88 -10.08
N PRO A 307 20.38 8.33 -8.94
CA PRO A 307 21.08 7.06 -8.93
C PRO A 307 20.16 5.91 -9.38
N GLU A 308 20.74 4.87 -9.92
CA GLU A 308 20.04 3.62 -10.20
C GLU A 308 19.70 2.87 -8.90
N LEU A 309 18.61 2.11 -8.91
CA LEU A 309 18.32 1.14 -7.84
C LEU A 309 19.22 -0.08 -8.07
N ILE A 310 20.19 -0.31 -7.21
CA ILE A 310 21.19 -1.36 -7.33
C ILE A 310 21.10 -2.35 -6.16
N GLU A 311 21.40 -3.62 -6.44
CA GLU A 311 21.51 -4.63 -5.39
C GLU A 311 22.83 -4.42 -4.64
N VAL A 312 22.71 -4.11 -3.34
CA VAL A 312 23.86 -3.86 -2.45
C VAL A 312 24.26 -5.10 -1.64
N ASN A 313 23.30 -5.95 -1.36
CA ASN A 313 23.44 -7.29 -0.78
C ASN A 313 22.35 -8.20 -1.35
N PRO A 314 22.45 -9.51 -1.27
CA PRO A 314 21.43 -10.41 -1.79
C PRO A 314 20.02 -10.06 -1.28
N GLY A 315 19.13 -9.65 -2.21
CA GLY A 315 17.77 -9.21 -1.91
C GLY A 315 17.63 -7.83 -1.28
N HIS A 316 18.71 -7.09 -1.07
CA HIS A 316 18.72 -5.72 -0.56
C HIS A 316 19.12 -4.75 -1.67
N PHE A 317 18.20 -3.90 -2.07
CA PHE A 317 18.38 -2.92 -3.15
C PHE A 317 18.31 -1.50 -2.58
N ALA A 318 19.21 -0.63 -3.04
CA ALA A 318 19.19 0.78 -2.64
C ALA A 318 19.47 1.69 -3.83
N ARG A 319 18.82 2.86 -3.86
CA ARG A 319 19.06 3.89 -4.86
C ARG A 319 20.16 4.82 -4.36
N ILE A 320 21.39 4.42 -4.63
CA ILE A 320 22.61 5.11 -4.19
C ILE A 320 23.69 5.08 -5.28
N ASN A 321 24.65 5.99 -5.21
CA ASN A 321 25.82 5.92 -6.09
C ASN A 321 26.66 4.66 -5.75
N LYS A 322 27.12 3.96 -6.77
CA LYS A 322 27.94 2.74 -6.63
C LYS A 322 29.21 2.93 -5.80
N ASN A 323 29.72 4.15 -5.76
CA ASN A 323 30.92 4.48 -4.96
C ASN A 323 30.67 4.41 -3.43
N LEU A 324 29.39 4.46 -3.01
CA LEU A 324 29.01 4.35 -1.59
C LEU A 324 28.96 2.91 -1.06
N ILE A 325 29.11 1.92 -1.94
CA ILE A 325 29.22 0.50 -1.54
C ILE A 325 30.68 0.26 -1.15
N LYS A 326 30.94 0.19 0.15
CA LYS A 326 32.27 -0.16 0.70
C LYS A 326 32.33 -1.64 1.03
#